data_2dfabdac7e2f23250df7cb150eeb3e9b
#
_entry.id   2dfabdac7e2f23250df7cb150eeb3e9b
#
_cell.length_a   1.000
_cell.length_b   1.000
_cell.length_c   1.000
_cell.angle_alpha   90.00
_cell.angle_beta   90.00
_cell.angle_gamma   90.00
#
_symmetry.space_group_name_H-M   'P 1'
#
loop_
_entity.id
_entity.type
_entity.pdbx_description
1 polymer ?
#
loop_
_entity_poly.entity_id
_entity_poly.type
_entity_poly.pdbx_seq_one_letter_code
_entity_poly.pdbx_strand_id
1 'polypeptide(L)'
;WSTLTSRRAMTDPPSKGGWNIFMTWWSGADIFNPITNIGVSGGCQDRAWFGWPCDEELERLRNEYALATSPDAQFRIAEQIQKRAYEVVTYVNWGEFNTPFAYRNNLTGFLSSPVPFFWNVEKQ
;
A
#
# COMPACT_ATOMS: atom_id res chain seq x y z
N TRP A 1 -11.24 11.54 -9.71
CA TRP A 1 -10.72 10.55 -8.75
C TRP A 1 -11.80 9.57 -8.30
N SER A 2 -12.95 10.02 -7.85
CA SER A 2 -14.06 9.15 -7.39
C SER A 2 -14.47 8.09 -8.42
N THR A 3 -14.59 8.47 -9.69
CA THR A 3 -14.92 7.54 -10.79
C THR A 3 -13.85 6.44 -10.93
N LEU A 4 -12.57 6.78 -10.81
CA LEU A 4 -11.47 5.81 -10.89
C LEU A 4 -11.53 4.84 -9.71
N THR A 5 -11.72 5.35 -8.50
CA THR A 5 -11.78 4.53 -7.28
C THR A 5 -12.97 3.59 -7.27
N SER A 6 -14.11 4.00 -7.83
CA SER A 6 -15.28 3.13 -7.99
C SER A 6 -15.03 2.04 -9.03
N ARG A 7 -14.42 2.39 -10.16
CA ARG A 7 -14.16 1.42 -11.24
C ARG A 7 -13.14 0.35 -10.86
N ARG A 8 -12.18 0.62 -10.01
CA ARG A 8 -11.19 -0.40 -9.61
C ARG A 8 -11.81 -1.60 -8.87
N ALA A 9 -13.00 -1.45 -8.31
CA ALA A 9 -13.75 -2.54 -7.67
C ALA A 9 -14.57 -3.39 -8.65
N MET A 10 -14.60 -3.03 -9.94
CA MET A 10 -15.36 -3.78 -10.95
C MET A 10 -14.56 -5.00 -11.41
N THR A 11 -15.20 -6.17 -11.34
CA THR A 11 -14.65 -7.45 -11.78
C THR A 11 -15.00 -7.79 -13.24
N ASP A 12 -15.84 -6.97 -13.86
CA ASP A 12 -16.25 -7.13 -15.26
C ASP A 12 -15.07 -6.95 -16.23
N PRO A 13 -15.12 -7.53 -17.42
CA PRO A 13 -14.13 -7.27 -18.46
C PRO A 13 -14.18 -5.82 -18.93
N PRO A 14 -13.11 -5.29 -19.53
CA PRO A 14 -13.04 -3.89 -20.00
C PRO A 14 -14.18 -3.50 -20.93
N SER A 15 -14.69 -4.42 -21.75
CA SER A 15 -15.84 -4.22 -22.64
C SER A 15 -17.15 -3.90 -21.90
N LYS A 16 -17.21 -4.23 -20.61
CA LYS A 16 -18.37 -3.95 -19.73
C LYS A 16 -18.04 -2.92 -18.64
N GLY A 17 -16.99 -2.14 -18.82
CA GLY A 17 -16.60 -1.08 -17.91
C GLY A 17 -15.53 -1.45 -16.87
N GLY A 18 -15.06 -2.69 -16.85
CA GLY A 18 -13.92 -3.12 -16.04
C GLY A 18 -12.59 -2.56 -16.53
N TRP A 19 -11.48 -3.11 -16.05
CA TRP A 19 -10.14 -2.61 -16.32
C TRP A 19 -9.12 -3.75 -16.47
N ASN A 20 -8.00 -3.50 -17.14
CA ASN A 20 -6.85 -4.40 -17.21
C ASN A 20 -5.72 -3.94 -16.31
N ILE A 21 -5.51 -2.63 -16.20
CA ILE A 21 -4.43 -2.01 -15.43
C ILE A 21 -5.02 -0.78 -14.74
N PHE A 22 -4.70 -0.58 -13.48
CA PHE A 22 -4.89 0.69 -12.82
C PHE A 22 -3.63 1.09 -12.05
N MET A 23 -3.43 2.38 -11.92
CA MET A 23 -2.34 2.94 -11.14
C MET A 23 -2.87 3.50 -9.84
N THR A 24 -2.12 3.32 -8.78
CA THR A 24 -2.40 3.86 -7.46
C THR A 24 -1.10 4.23 -6.76
N TRP A 25 -1.20 4.82 -5.61
CA TRP A 25 -0.05 5.17 -4.78
C TRP A 25 -0.34 4.91 -3.31
N TRP A 26 0.70 4.72 -2.55
CA TRP A 26 0.67 4.59 -1.10
C TRP A 26 1.68 5.53 -0.47
N SER A 27 1.44 5.92 0.76
CA SER A 27 2.47 6.55 1.57
C SER A 27 3.61 5.56 1.83
N GLY A 28 4.86 6.02 1.82
CA GLY A 28 6.00 5.19 2.20
C GLY A 28 5.82 4.54 3.58
N ALA A 29 5.17 5.24 4.51
CA ALA A 29 4.86 4.70 5.83
C ALA A 29 3.94 3.47 5.78
N ASP A 30 2.99 3.43 4.85
CA ASP A 30 2.04 2.31 4.72
C ASP A 30 2.70 1.06 4.14
N ILE A 31 3.68 1.24 3.26
CA ILE A 31 4.35 0.12 2.57
C ILE A 31 5.63 -0.36 3.26
N PHE A 32 6.04 0.27 4.34
CA PHE A 32 7.26 -0.05 5.07
C PHE A 32 7.19 -1.38 5.84
N ASN A 33 5.99 -1.83 6.17
CA ASN A 33 5.76 -3.06 6.92
C ASN A 33 4.96 -4.05 6.08
N PRO A 34 5.35 -5.34 5.99
CA PRO A 34 4.64 -6.35 5.22
C PRO A 34 3.16 -6.52 5.58
N ILE A 35 2.76 -6.19 6.81
CA ILE A 35 1.35 -6.29 7.25
C ILE A 35 0.51 -5.14 6.72
N THR A 36 1.05 -3.92 6.75
CA THR A 36 0.35 -2.72 6.27
C THR A 36 0.46 -2.55 4.75
N ASN A 37 1.47 -3.16 4.12
CA ASN A 37 1.65 -3.13 2.68
C ASN A 37 0.63 -4.02 1.98
N ILE A 38 -0.47 -3.43 1.55
CA ILE A 38 -1.52 -4.16 0.83
C ILE A 38 -1.07 -4.64 -0.55
N GLY A 39 -0.02 -4.07 -1.12
CA GLY A 39 0.55 -4.50 -2.39
C GLY A 39 1.15 -5.91 -2.33
N VAL A 40 1.64 -6.34 -1.16
CA VAL A 40 2.14 -7.70 -0.95
C VAL A 40 1.10 -8.63 -0.30
N SER A 41 -0.19 -8.27 -0.38
CA SER A 41 -1.26 -9.14 0.08
C SER A 41 -1.59 -10.20 -0.97
N GLY A 42 -1.65 -11.46 -0.56
CA GLY A 42 -2.13 -12.60 -1.34
C GLY A 42 -3.52 -13.06 -0.94
N GLY A 43 -4.30 -12.20 -0.26
CA GLY A 43 -5.61 -12.56 0.30
C GLY A 43 -6.61 -12.96 -0.75
N CYS A 44 -7.01 -14.24 -0.77
CA CYS A 44 -7.96 -14.78 -1.71
C CYS A 44 -9.40 -14.34 -1.44
N GLN A 45 -10.25 -14.36 -2.47
CA GLN A 45 -11.70 -14.08 -2.40
C GLN A 45 -12.00 -12.70 -1.77
N ASP A 46 -12.85 -12.65 -0.76
CA ASP A 46 -13.29 -11.42 -0.11
C ASP A 46 -12.19 -10.65 0.63
N ARG A 47 -11.03 -11.26 0.84
CA ARG A 47 -9.85 -10.64 1.43
C ARG A 47 -8.86 -10.11 0.39
N ALA A 48 -9.09 -10.41 -0.88
CA ALA A 48 -8.23 -9.93 -1.95
C ALA A 48 -8.45 -8.43 -2.20
N TRP A 49 -7.36 -7.71 -2.38
CA TRP A 49 -7.43 -6.33 -2.83
C TRP A 49 -7.73 -6.25 -4.33
N PHE A 50 -7.94 -5.07 -4.85
CA PHE A 50 -8.25 -4.85 -6.26
C PHE A 50 -7.15 -5.45 -7.15
N GLY A 51 -7.55 -6.23 -8.15
CA GLY A 51 -6.68 -7.15 -8.89
C GLY A 51 -6.82 -8.60 -8.42
N TRP A 52 -7.44 -8.80 -7.28
CA TRP A 52 -7.83 -10.08 -6.68
C TRP A 52 -6.67 -11.07 -6.58
N PRO A 53 -5.51 -10.65 -6.04
CA PRO A 53 -4.40 -11.59 -5.86
C PRO A 53 -4.83 -12.71 -4.93
N CYS A 54 -4.35 -13.93 -5.23
CA CYS A 54 -4.62 -15.09 -4.40
C CYS A 54 -3.35 -15.95 -4.35
N ASP A 55 -2.65 -15.88 -3.20
CA ASP A 55 -1.47 -16.67 -2.93
C ASP A 55 -1.41 -17.03 -1.45
N GLU A 56 -1.70 -18.30 -1.16
CA GLU A 56 -1.78 -18.81 0.20
C GLU A 56 -0.43 -18.78 0.93
N GLU A 57 0.66 -18.99 0.20
CA GLU A 57 2.01 -18.95 0.77
C GLU A 57 2.39 -17.55 1.20
N LEU A 58 2.07 -16.54 0.40
CA LEU A 58 2.30 -15.14 0.76
C LEU A 58 1.52 -14.76 2.02
N GLU A 59 0.26 -15.16 2.13
CA GLU A 59 -0.54 -14.92 3.34
C GLU A 59 -0.04 -15.72 4.56
N ARG A 60 0.43 -16.94 4.36
CA ARG A 60 1.06 -17.71 5.43
C ARG A 60 2.29 -16.98 6.00
N LEU A 61 3.17 -16.51 5.12
CA LEU A 61 4.37 -15.75 5.51
C LEU A 61 4.02 -14.43 6.22
N ARG A 62 2.99 -13.73 5.75
CA ARG A 62 2.52 -12.49 6.41
C ARG A 62 1.98 -12.78 7.82
N ASN A 63 1.23 -13.85 8.00
CA ASN A 63 0.77 -14.27 9.31
C ASN A 63 1.93 -14.66 10.23
N GLU A 64 2.93 -15.39 9.74
CA GLU A 64 4.14 -15.71 10.50
C GLU A 64 4.91 -14.45 10.90
N TYR A 65 5.03 -13.47 10.01
CA TYR A 65 5.65 -12.19 10.32
C TYR A 65 4.92 -11.47 11.46
N ALA A 66 3.59 -11.46 11.45
CA ALA A 66 2.79 -10.83 12.49
C ALA A 66 2.97 -11.49 13.87
N LEU A 67 3.23 -12.79 13.89
CA LEU A 67 3.42 -13.57 15.13
C LEU A 67 4.89 -13.60 15.60
N ALA A 68 5.83 -13.18 14.77
CA ALA A 68 7.25 -13.21 15.10
C ALA A 68 7.59 -12.22 16.23
N THR A 69 8.24 -12.73 17.28
CA THR A 69 8.52 -11.98 18.52
C THR A 69 9.91 -11.35 18.57
N SER A 70 10.78 -11.66 17.61
CA SER A 70 12.12 -11.07 17.56
C SER A 70 12.38 -10.34 16.22
N PRO A 71 13.15 -9.24 16.24
CA PRO A 71 13.52 -8.52 15.02
C PRO A 71 14.20 -9.40 13.97
N ASP A 72 15.09 -10.31 14.39
CA ASP A 72 15.79 -11.22 13.48
C ASP A 72 14.85 -12.22 12.81
N ALA A 73 13.83 -12.70 13.52
CA ALA A 73 12.80 -13.55 12.93
C ALA A 73 11.95 -12.77 11.93
N GLN A 74 11.52 -11.57 12.30
CA GLN A 74 10.78 -10.68 11.41
C GLN A 74 11.56 -10.36 10.14
N PHE A 75 12.84 -10.06 10.26
CA PHE A 75 13.70 -9.76 9.11
C PHE A 75 13.77 -10.95 8.13
N ARG A 76 14.05 -12.16 8.63
CA ARG A 76 14.10 -13.37 7.79
C ARG A 76 12.76 -13.67 7.09
N ILE A 77 11.64 -13.46 7.77
CA ILE A 77 10.32 -13.68 7.17
C ILE A 77 10.03 -12.58 6.14
N ALA A 78 10.40 -11.33 6.41
CA ALA A 78 10.25 -10.24 5.46
C ALA A 78 11.02 -10.50 4.15
N GLU A 79 12.23 -11.07 4.21
CA GLU A 79 12.97 -11.50 3.01
C GLU A 79 12.20 -12.56 2.20
N GLN A 80 11.58 -13.51 2.88
CA GLN A 80 10.77 -14.55 2.21
C GLN A 80 9.50 -13.93 1.57
N ILE A 81 8.83 -13.02 2.27
CA ILE A 81 7.68 -12.28 1.73
C ILE A 81 8.09 -11.50 0.47
N GLN A 82 9.20 -10.79 0.52
CA GLN A 82 9.70 -10.02 -0.61
C GLN A 82 10.02 -10.93 -1.81
N LYS A 83 10.71 -12.03 -1.58
CA LYS A 83 11.01 -13.01 -2.61
C LYS A 83 9.72 -13.57 -3.24
N ARG A 84 8.77 -14.00 -2.42
CA ARG A 84 7.49 -14.52 -2.91
C ARG A 84 6.69 -13.48 -3.67
N ALA A 85 6.66 -12.23 -3.21
CA ALA A 85 5.98 -11.14 -3.89
C ALA A 85 6.55 -10.88 -5.29
N TYR A 86 7.86 -11.01 -5.49
CA TYR A 86 8.49 -10.94 -6.82
C TYR A 86 8.15 -12.15 -7.71
N GLU A 87 7.93 -13.32 -7.14
CA GLU A 87 7.53 -14.51 -7.90
C GLU A 87 6.10 -14.43 -8.39
N VAL A 88 5.18 -13.99 -7.54
CA VAL A 88 3.73 -13.94 -7.85
C VAL A 88 3.27 -12.62 -8.46
N VAL A 89 4.08 -11.56 -8.34
CA VAL A 89 3.88 -10.24 -8.95
C VAL A 89 2.48 -9.68 -8.67
N THR A 90 2.15 -9.50 -7.39
CA THR A 90 0.86 -8.93 -6.96
C THR A 90 0.69 -7.48 -7.40
N TYR A 91 1.80 -6.74 -7.57
CA TYR A 91 1.84 -5.38 -8.12
C TYR A 91 3.20 -5.10 -8.76
N VAL A 92 3.27 -4.04 -9.55
CA VAL A 92 4.52 -3.54 -10.14
C VAL A 92 4.80 -2.14 -9.61
N ASN A 93 5.96 -1.95 -8.99
CA ASN A 93 6.40 -0.64 -8.54
C ASN A 93 6.96 0.16 -9.73
N TRP A 94 6.38 1.34 -9.99
CA TRP A 94 6.78 2.23 -11.07
C TRP A 94 7.82 3.27 -10.65
N GLY A 95 7.89 3.55 -9.36
CA GLY A 95 8.79 4.56 -8.82
C GLY A 95 8.22 5.29 -7.62
N GLU A 96 8.89 6.35 -7.26
CA GLU A 96 8.59 7.22 -6.12
C GLU A 96 8.34 8.65 -6.62
N PHE A 97 7.46 9.36 -5.95
CA PHE A 97 7.23 10.78 -6.21
C PHE A 97 7.04 11.54 -4.89
N ASN A 98 7.42 12.81 -4.91
CA ASN A 98 7.21 13.71 -3.79
C ASN A 98 5.94 14.53 -4.02
N THR A 99 5.08 14.60 -3.01
CA THR A 99 3.90 15.46 -3.03
C THR A 99 4.24 16.78 -2.34
N PRO A 100 4.32 17.91 -3.07
CA PRO A 100 4.57 19.19 -2.45
C PRO A 100 3.37 19.60 -1.60
N PHE A 101 3.66 20.19 -0.44
CA PHE A 101 2.66 20.76 0.44
C PHE A 101 2.80 22.29 0.41
N ALA A 102 1.73 22.99 0.01
CA ALA A 102 1.70 24.44 -0.04
C ALA A 102 0.71 25.02 0.98
N TYR A 103 1.11 26.06 1.66
CA TYR A 103 0.27 26.78 2.64
C TYR A 103 0.53 28.27 2.56
N ARG A 104 -0.37 29.04 3.15
CA ARG A 104 -0.25 30.52 3.18
C ARG A 104 0.91 30.93 4.09
N ASN A 105 1.61 32.00 3.73
CA ASN A 105 2.78 32.50 4.47
C ASN A 105 2.45 33.03 5.88
N ASN A 106 1.18 33.25 6.20
CA ASN A 106 0.73 33.61 7.55
C ASN A 106 0.39 32.40 8.42
N LEU A 107 0.75 31.20 8.01
CA LEU A 107 0.63 29.99 8.80
C LEU A 107 2.03 29.48 9.15
N THR A 108 2.21 29.07 10.40
CA THR A 108 3.47 28.54 10.94
C THR A 108 3.25 27.26 11.71
N GLY A 109 4.35 26.57 12.11
CA GLY A 109 4.29 25.39 12.97
C GLY A 109 4.00 24.08 12.25
N PHE A 110 4.06 24.03 10.93
CA PHE A 110 3.91 22.76 10.20
C PHE A 110 5.04 21.79 10.52
N LEU A 111 4.67 20.56 10.85
CA LEU A 111 5.61 19.47 11.08
C LEU A 111 6.02 18.84 9.75
N SER A 112 7.32 18.54 9.60
CA SER A 112 7.80 17.72 8.49
C SER A 112 7.37 16.27 8.70
N SER A 113 6.45 15.79 7.87
CA SER A 113 5.86 14.45 8.00
C SER A 113 5.39 13.94 6.64
N PRO A 114 5.36 12.61 6.43
CA PRO A 114 4.78 11.99 5.23
C PRO A 114 3.31 12.35 4.97
N VAL A 115 2.59 12.73 6.01
CA VAL A 115 1.20 13.19 5.96
C VAL A 115 1.06 14.51 6.68
N PRO A 116 0.19 15.44 6.23
CA PRO A 116 0.04 16.73 6.88
C PRO A 116 -0.61 16.59 8.26
N PHE A 117 0.07 17.09 9.29
CA PHE A 117 -0.47 17.26 10.64
C PHE A 117 -0.64 18.73 10.95
N PHE A 118 -1.79 19.10 11.55
CA PHE A 118 -2.15 20.47 11.85
C PHE A 118 -2.06 20.81 13.35
N TRP A 119 -1.49 19.94 14.15
CA TRP A 119 -1.49 20.08 15.64
C TRP A 119 -0.76 21.31 16.15
N ASN A 120 0.30 21.73 15.45
CA ASN A 120 1.09 22.91 15.84
C ASN A 120 0.86 24.12 14.92
N VAL A 121 -0.14 24.05 14.04
CA VAL A 121 -0.35 25.12 13.07
C VAL A 121 -0.99 26.33 13.73
N GLU A 122 -0.33 27.47 13.61
CA GLU A 122 -0.77 28.76 14.11
C GLU A 122 -0.95 29.75 12.96
N LYS A 123 -1.98 30.56 13.07
CA LYS A 123 -2.21 31.67 12.17
C LYS A 123 -1.65 32.96 12.80
N GLN A 124 -0.74 33.60 12.10
CA GLN A 124 -0.22 34.93 12.42
C GLN A 124 -1.09 36.03 11.82
#